data_d6ed916fc0426564072918c5813db011
#
_entry.id   d6ed916fc0426564072918c5813db011
#
_cell.length_a   1.000
_cell.length_b   1.000
_cell.length_c   1.000
_cell.angle_alpha   90.00
_cell.angle_beta   90.00
_cell.angle_gamma   90.00
#
_symmetry.space_group_name_H-M   'P 1'
#
loop_
_entity.id
_entity.type
_entity.pdbx_description
1 polymer ?
#
loop_
_entity_poly.entity_id
_entity_poly.type
_entity_poly.pdbx_seq_one_letter_code
_entity_poly.pdbx_strand_id
1 'polypeptide(L)'
;INICVNVFGYPYDKIITRSGAKINDSIFLTGPLGKGRRGLMDWKANKKSSYVTMFFNPIAQFKNAENIAKYATSCIDISDGLIKDLGSICKLSGVGADINVDMITITNDIDDICYGDDYELCFTCNKKHDDLAEEQGFIKIGLITDKVGKVEFKKNNKSINFKTDGWDSFE
;
A
#
# COMPACT_ATOMS: atom_id res chain seq x y z
N ILE A 1 20.69 19.83 -3.85
CA ILE A 1 21.08 19.20 -2.58
C ILE A 1 20.79 17.71 -2.74
N ASN A 2 21.80 16.87 -2.55
CA ASN A 2 21.63 15.41 -2.53
C ASN A 2 21.77 14.95 -1.07
N ILE A 3 20.79 14.17 -0.62
CA ILE A 3 20.80 13.55 0.72
C ILE A 3 20.74 12.04 0.51
N CYS A 4 21.70 11.32 1.08
CA CYS A 4 21.73 9.86 1.07
C CYS A 4 21.65 9.34 2.51
N VAL A 5 20.66 8.50 2.78
CA VAL A 5 20.49 7.85 4.09
C VAL A 5 20.68 6.35 3.92
N ASN A 6 21.63 5.79 4.66
CA ASN A 6 21.88 4.35 4.71
C ASN A 6 21.39 3.80 6.06
N VAL A 7 20.58 2.76 6.00
CA VAL A 7 20.02 2.11 7.20
C VAL A 7 20.44 0.64 7.22
N PHE A 8 20.94 0.19 8.37
CA PHE A 8 21.33 -1.19 8.63
C PHE A 8 20.50 -1.74 9.78
N GLY A 9 20.10 -3.01 9.70
CA GLY A 9 19.30 -3.64 10.75
C GLY A 9 19.24 -5.15 10.61
N TYR A 10 18.57 -5.79 11.56
CA TYR A 10 18.29 -7.21 11.55
C TYR A 10 16.81 -7.44 11.28
N PRO A 11 16.43 -8.48 10.50
CA PRO A 11 15.03 -8.81 10.30
C PRO A 11 14.38 -9.31 11.60
N TYR A 12 13.10 -9.06 11.79
CA TYR A 12 12.34 -9.58 12.94
C TYR A 12 12.22 -11.11 12.92
N ASP A 13 11.95 -11.70 11.77
CA ASP A 13 11.83 -13.13 11.55
C ASP A 13 12.51 -13.50 10.23
N LYS A 14 11.92 -13.09 9.12
CA LYS A 14 12.47 -13.30 7.78
C LYS A 14 12.56 -11.97 7.02
N ILE A 15 13.43 -11.94 6.01
CA ILE A 15 13.47 -10.81 5.08
C ILE A 15 12.25 -10.91 4.16
N ILE A 16 11.39 -9.88 4.19
CA ILE A 16 10.27 -9.73 3.28
C ILE A 16 10.65 -8.70 2.23
N THR A 17 10.51 -9.07 0.98
CA THR A 17 10.83 -8.22 -0.16
C THR A 17 9.56 -7.86 -0.93
N ARG A 18 9.67 -7.00 -1.93
CA ARG A 18 8.60 -6.70 -2.91
C ARG A 18 8.26 -7.91 -3.79
N SER A 19 9.18 -8.88 -3.95
CA SER A 19 8.95 -10.13 -4.66
C SER A 19 8.55 -11.24 -3.69
N GLY A 20 7.73 -12.19 -4.17
CA GLY A 20 7.33 -13.36 -3.38
C GLY A 20 5.83 -13.55 -3.24
N ALA A 21 5.02 -12.63 -3.77
CA ALA A 21 3.57 -12.81 -3.87
C ALA A 21 3.24 -14.04 -4.72
N LYS A 22 2.25 -14.82 -4.30
CA LYS A 22 1.82 -16.06 -4.94
C LYS A 22 0.36 -15.95 -5.37
N ILE A 23 0.03 -16.62 -6.47
CA ILE A 23 -1.36 -16.71 -6.94
C ILE A 23 -2.26 -17.20 -5.80
N ASN A 24 -3.41 -16.52 -5.63
CA ASN A 24 -4.37 -16.68 -4.56
C ASN A 24 -3.93 -16.16 -3.18
N ASP A 25 -2.79 -15.50 -3.04
CA ASP A 25 -2.51 -14.74 -1.83
C ASP A 25 -3.52 -13.60 -1.67
N SER A 26 -3.91 -13.32 -0.44
CA SER A 26 -4.71 -12.15 -0.09
C SER A 26 -3.82 -10.91 -0.03
N ILE A 27 -4.37 -9.76 -0.40
CA ILE A 27 -3.70 -8.46 -0.39
C ILE A 27 -4.29 -7.63 0.73
N PHE A 28 -3.43 -7.06 1.58
CA PHE A 28 -3.81 -6.26 2.75
C PHE A 28 -3.13 -4.91 2.78
N LEU A 29 -3.79 -3.93 3.43
CA LEU A 29 -3.22 -2.65 3.84
C LEU A 29 -3.18 -2.56 5.37
N THR A 30 -2.17 -1.86 5.91
CA THR A 30 -2.06 -1.60 7.36
C THR A 30 -2.97 -0.49 7.85
N GLY A 31 -3.49 0.34 6.95
CA GLY A 31 -4.37 1.44 7.31
C GLY A 31 -4.99 2.17 6.11
N PRO A 32 -5.72 3.26 6.38
CA PRO A 32 -6.40 4.05 5.37
C PRO A 32 -5.42 4.82 4.48
N LEU A 33 -5.83 5.03 3.21
CA LEU A 33 -5.06 5.79 2.21
C LEU A 33 -5.61 7.22 2.04
N GLY A 34 -4.79 8.09 1.44
CA GLY A 34 -5.12 9.48 1.11
C GLY A 34 -4.79 10.48 2.22
N LYS A 35 -4.18 10.06 3.31
CA LYS A 35 -3.77 10.96 4.41
C LYS A 35 -2.67 11.92 3.97
N GLY A 36 -1.68 11.42 3.24
CA GLY A 36 -0.57 12.21 2.71
C GLY A 36 -1.06 13.30 1.77
N ARG A 37 -1.87 12.94 0.76
CA ARG A 37 -2.48 13.90 -0.16
C ARG A 37 -3.32 14.94 0.58
N ARG A 38 -4.16 14.53 1.51
CA ARG A 38 -4.98 15.44 2.30
C ARG A 38 -4.14 16.42 3.09
N GLY A 39 -3.07 15.96 3.73
CA GLY A 39 -2.14 16.79 4.48
C GLY A 39 -1.47 17.85 3.60
N LEU A 40 -0.99 17.44 2.41
CA LEU A 40 -0.42 18.36 1.42
C LEU A 40 -1.42 19.43 0.95
N MET A 41 -2.66 19.03 0.65
CA MET A 41 -3.71 19.95 0.22
C MET A 41 -4.08 20.95 1.32
N ASP A 42 -4.25 20.49 2.56
CA ASP A 42 -4.55 21.34 3.71
C ASP A 42 -3.39 22.31 3.98
N TRP A 43 -2.15 21.85 3.90
CA TRP A 43 -0.96 22.70 4.04
C TRP A 43 -0.91 23.81 2.97
N LYS A 44 -1.09 23.46 1.68
CA LYS A 44 -1.13 24.42 0.56
C LYS A 44 -2.27 25.44 0.72
N ALA A 45 -3.37 25.02 1.33
CA ALA A 45 -4.52 25.91 1.62
C ALA A 45 -4.38 26.69 2.95
N ASN A 46 -3.22 26.63 3.61
CA ASN A 46 -2.98 27.22 4.93
C ASN A 46 -3.98 26.78 6.01
N LYS A 47 -4.52 25.56 5.90
CA LYS A 47 -5.41 24.96 6.89
C LYS A 47 -4.60 24.25 7.95
N LYS A 48 -5.03 24.40 9.22
CA LYS A 48 -4.49 23.62 10.33
C LYS A 48 -5.33 22.32 10.48
N SER A 49 -4.70 21.17 10.25
CA SER A 49 -5.33 19.85 10.46
C SER A 49 -4.31 18.84 10.97
N SER A 50 -4.81 17.75 11.55
CA SER A 50 -3.96 16.61 11.93
C SER A 50 -3.28 15.97 10.71
N TYR A 51 -3.88 16.05 9.54
CA TYR A 51 -3.30 15.53 8.30
C TYR A 51 -2.02 16.29 7.88
N VAL A 52 -1.93 17.60 8.14
CA VAL A 52 -0.71 18.37 7.92
C VAL A 52 0.43 17.84 8.81
N THR A 53 0.11 17.54 10.08
CA THR A 53 1.11 16.95 10.98
C THR A 53 1.55 15.57 10.50
N MET A 54 0.63 14.71 10.04
CA MET A 54 0.92 13.39 9.50
C MET A 54 1.77 13.47 8.22
N PHE A 55 1.50 14.44 7.34
CA PHE A 55 2.26 14.65 6.12
C PHE A 55 3.73 14.99 6.39
N PHE A 56 4.00 15.88 7.36
CA PHE A 56 5.38 16.25 7.71
C PHE A 56 6.07 15.26 8.65
N ASN A 57 5.31 14.43 9.37
CA ASN A 57 5.81 13.46 10.32
C ASN A 57 5.08 12.13 10.16
N PRO A 58 5.33 11.41 9.05
CA PRO A 58 4.71 10.11 8.83
C PRO A 58 5.14 9.11 9.90
N ILE A 59 4.21 8.26 10.30
CA ILE A 59 4.46 7.24 11.31
C ILE A 59 5.03 5.99 10.64
N ALA A 60 6.27 5.65 10.98
CA ALA A 60 6.88 4.41 10.50
C ALA A 60 6.16 3.18 11.07
N GLN A 61 5.85 2.22 10.20
CA GLN A 61 5.01 1.05 10.50
C GLN A 61 5.77 -0.10 11.17
N PHE A 62 6.72 0.17 12.08
CA PHE A 62 7.58 -0.84 12.71
C PHE A 62 6.81 -1.95 13.41
N LYS A 63 5.78 -1.59 14.21
CA LYS A 63 4.97 -2.57 14.92
C LYS A 63 4.20 -3.48 13.97
N ASN A 64 3.64 -2.89 12.91
CA ASN A 64 2.94 -3.64 11.87
C ASN A 64 3.92 -4.52 11.09
N ALA A 65 5.11 -4.00 10.76
CA ALA A 65 6.15 -4.78 10.08
C ALA A 65 6.58 -6.01 10.88
N GLU A 66 6.72 -5.90 12.22
CA GLU A 66 7.02 -7.02 13.11
C GLU A 66 5.92 -8.10 13.06
N ASN A 67 4.65 -7.68 13.08
CA ASN A 67 3.53 -8.61 13.04
C ASN A 67 3.46 -9.36 11.71
N ILE A 68 3.52 -8.65 10.58
CA ILE A 68 3.40 -9.25 9.24
C ILE A 68 4.64 -10.06 8.84
N ALA A 69 5.83 -9.79 9.44
CA ALA A 69 7.05 -10.52 9.15
C ALA A 69 6.90 -12.04 9.33
N LYS A 70 5.99 -12.47 10.19
CA LYS A 70 5.76 -13.88 10.50
C LYS A 70 5.08 -14.64 9.35
N TYR A 71 4.27 -13.97 8.51
CA TYR A 71 3.43 -14.66 7.53
C TYR A 71 3.33 -14.00 6.15
N ALA A 72 3.73 -12.74 5.99
CA ALA A 72 3.68 -12.07 4.69
C ALA A 72 4.57 -12.76 3.66
N THR A 73 4.14 -12.81 2.42
CA THR A 73 4.86 -13.34 1.26
C THR A 73 5.59 -12.23 0.50
N SER A 74 5.03 -11.03 0.44
CA SER A 74 5.67 -9.81 -0.07
C SER A 74 5.17 -8.58 0.67
N CYS A 75 5.92 -7.48 0.61
CA CYS A 75 5.55 -6.21 1.24
C CYS A 75 6.22 -5.04 0.55
N ILE A 76 5.50 -3.90 0.52
CA ILE A 76 5.97 -2.59 0.08
C ILE A 76 5.29 -1.51 0.92
N ASP A 77 5.90 -0.35 1.11
CA ASP A 77 5.24 0.85 1.62
C ASP A 77 4.51 1.59 0.49
N ILE A 78 3.43 2.30 0.84
CA ILE A 78 2.71 3.16 -0.10
C ILE A 78 3.32 4.56 -0.05
N SER A 79 4.32 4.76 -0.89
CA SER A 79 5.05 6.03 -1.04
C SER A 79 4.74 6.76 -2.35
N ASP A 80 4.47 6.03 -3.42
CA ASP A 80 4.14 6.59 -4.75
C ASP A 80 2.65 6.47 -5.10
N GLY A 81 1.89 5.70 -4.33
CA GLY A 81 0.48 5.40 -4.52
C GLY A 81 0.21 3.91 -4.73
N LEU A 82 -0.96 3.45 -4.29
CA LEU A 82 -1.28 2.02 -4.28
C LEU A 82 -1.12 1.35 -5.65
N ILE A 83 -1.52 2.03 -6.72
CA ILE A 83 -1.47 1.46 -8.08
C ILE A 83 -0.03 1.13 -8.47
N LYS A 84 0.89 2.10 -8.29
CA LYS A 84 2.30 1.97 -8.65
C LYS A 84 3.02 0.99 -7.73
N ASP A 85 2.78 1.10 -6.43
CA ASP A 85 3.47 0.28 -5.43
C ASP A 85 3.02 -1.18 -5.49
N LEU A 86 1.71 -1.47 -5.58
CA LEU A 86 1.20 -2.82 -5.79
C LEU A 86 1.62 -3.37 -7.17
N GLY A 87 1.63 -2.51 -8.19
CA GLY A 87 2.16 -2.85 -9.52
C GLY A 87 3.61 -3.35 -9.46
N SER A 88 4.43 -2.76 -8.58
CA SER A 88 5.80 -3.21 -8.33
C SER A 88 5.86 -4.61 -7.71
N ILE A 89 5.01 -4.92 -6.73
CA ILE A 89 4.86 -6.29 -6.19
C ILE A 89 4.49 -7.26 -7.31
N CYS A 90 3.47 -6.94 -8.09
CA CYS A 90 2.98 -7.80 -9.17
C CYS A 90 4.07 -8.06 -10.21
N LYS A 91 4.76 -7.02 -10.66
CA LYS A 91 5.84 -7.11 -11.64
C LYS A 91 6.99 -7.98 -11.14
N LEU A 92 7.47 -7.74 -9.91
CA LEU A 92 8.62 -8.46 -9.35
C LEU A 92 8.29 -9.91 -8.97
N SER A 93 7.01 -10.21 -8.73
CA SER A 93 6.52 -11.56 -8.42
C SER A 93 6.03 -12.34 -9.65
N GLY A 94 5.92 -11.69 -10.82
CA GLY A 94 5.40 -12.32 -12.03
C GLY A 94 3.92 -12.70 -11.96
N VAL A 95 3.11 -11.85 -11.33
CA VAL A 95 1.67 -12.08 -11.06
C VAL A 95 0.82 -10.86 -11.45
N GLY A 96 -0.49 -10.94 -11.26
CA GLY A 96 -1.43 -9.83 -11.32
C GLY A 96 -2.18 -9.66 -10.01
N ALA A 97 -3.12 -8.70 -9.96
CA ALA A 97 -3.95 -8.45 -8.80
C ALA A 97 -5.37 -8.01 -9.19
N ASP A 98 -6.35 -8.46 -8.41
CA ASP A 98 -7.75 -7.98 -8.43
C ASP A 98 -8.04 -7.26 -7.11
N ILE A 99 -8.35 -5.97 -7.19
CA ILE A 99 -8.59 -5.08 -6.05
C ILE A 99 -10.05 -4.67 -5.98
N ASN A 100 -10.64 -4.84 -4.79
CA ASN A 100 -11.95 -4.28 -4.47
C ASN A 100 -11.77 -2.93 -3.75
N VAL A 101 -12.01 -1.84 -4.46
CA VAL A 101 -11.84 -0.48 -3.93
C VAL A 101 -12.86 -0.16 -2.83
N ASP A 102 -14.01 -0.83 -2.82
CA ASP A 102 -15.03 -0.66 -1.78
C ASP A 102 -14.54 -1.09 -0.38
N MET A 103 -13.49 -1.93 -0.32
CA MET A 103 -12.86 -2.37 0.92
C MET A 103 -11.77 -1.41 1.42
N ILE A 104 -11.31 -0.48 0.60
CA ILE A 104 -10.24 0.45 0.98
C ILE A 104 -10.85 1.61 1.76
N THR A 105 -10.36 1.84 2.96
CA THR A 105 -10.69 3.07 3.71
C THR A 105 -9.93 4.24 3.09
N ILE A 106 -10.66 5.19 2.50
CA ILE A 106 -10.10 6.33 1.78
C ILE A 106 -10.47 7.61 2.52
N THR A 107 -9.50 8.52 2.69
CA THR A 107 -9.65 9.73 3.52
C THR A 107 -10.60 10.75 2.90
N ASN A 108 -10.60 10.91 1.58
CA ASN A 108 -11.36 11.98 0.92
C ASN A 108 -11.98 11.55 -0.41
N ASP A 109 -11.16 11.20 -1.41
CA ASP A 109 -11.61 10.87 -2.76
C ASP A 109 -10.99 9.55 -3.22
N ILE A 110 -11.70 8.83 -4.12
CA ILE A 110 -11.23 7.54 -4.66
C ILE A 110 -9.88 7.69 -5.38
N ASP A 111 -9.65 8.82 -6.02
CA ASP A 111 -8.38 9.11 -6.70
C ASP A 111 -7.20 9.23 -5.70
N ASP A 112 -7.46 9.31 -4.38
CA ASP A 112 -6.41 9.38 -3.37
C ASP A 112 -5.52 8.13 -3.36
N ILE A 113 -6.02 6.98 -3.82
CA ILE A 113 -5.22 5.74 -3.95
C ILE A 113 -4.09 5.84 -5.00
N CYS A 114 -4.17 6.83 -5.91
CA CYS A 114 -3.13 7.12 -6.90
C CYS A 114 -2.00 7.99 -6.34
N TYR A 115 -2.19 8.55 -5.14
CA TYR A 115 -1.20 9.46 -4.55
C TYR A 115 -0.45 8.77 -3.41
N GLY A 116 0.81 9.16 -3.25
CA GLY A 116 1.69 8.60 -2.24
C GLY A 116 1.68 9.35 -0.91
N ASP A 117 2.80 9.28 -0.21
CA ASP A 117 3.05 9.88 1.10
C ASP A 117 2.16 9.36 2.24
N ASP A 118 1.51 8.19 2.05
CA ASP A 118 0.73 7.56 3.12
C ASP A 118 1.59 6.72 4.06
N TYR A 119 2.65 6.11 3.56
CA TYR A 119 3.58 5.22 4.28
C TYR A 119 2.89 4.09 5.07
N GLU A 120 1.70 3.70 4.62
CA GLU A 120 1.09 2.45 5.04
C GLU A 120 1.79 1.29 4.31
N LEU A 121 1.71 0.08 4.87
CA LEU A 121 2.24 -1.10 4.20
C LEU A 121 1.15 -1.77 3.37
N CYS A 122 1.49 -2.13 2.14
CA CYS A 122 0.76 -3.07 1.31
C CYS A 122 1.50 -4.41 1.33
N PHE A 123 0.84 -5.48 1.75
CA PHE A 123 1.45 -6.79 1.83
C PHE A 123 0.55 -7.89 1.31
N THR A 124 1.16 -9.01 0.95
CA THR A 124 0.45 -10.23 0.54
C THR A 124 0.70 -11.34 1.54
N CYS A 125 -0.27 -12.22 1.73
CA CYS A 125 -0.11 -13.43 2.52
C CYS A 125 -1.01 -14.55 2.03
N ASN A 126 -0.67 -15.79 2.40
CA ASN A 126 -1.53 -16.93 2.11
C ASN A 126 -2.89 -16.79 2.83
N LYS A 127 -3.98 -17.15 2.16
CA LYS A 127 -5.37 -17.05 2.70
C LYS A 127 -5.58 -17.66 4.07
N LYS A 128 -4.79 -18.66 4.46
CA LYS A 128 -4.87 -19.27 5.80
C LYS A 128 -4.54 -18.29 6.93
N HIS A 129 -3.98 -17.13 6.61
CA HIS A 129 -3.63 -16.07 7.57
C HIS A 129 -4.60 -14.89 7.52
N ASP A 130 -5.68 -14.98 6.73
CA ASP A 130 -6.63 -13.87 6.57
C ASP A 130 -7.24 -13.47 7.93
N ASP A 131 -7.76 -14.43 8.68
CA ASP A 131 -8.38 -14.18 9.99
C ASP A 131 -7.38 -13.50 10.94
N LEU A 132 -6.13 -13.99 10.98
CA LEU A 132 -5.08 -13.41 11.80
C LEU A 132 -4.76 -11.95 11.39
N ALA A 133 -4.71 -11.69 10.09
CA ALA A 133 -4.43 -10.34 9.58
C ALA A 133 -5.58 -9.38 9.92
N GLU A 134 -6.83 -9.82 9.77
CA GLU A 134 -8.02 -9.04 10.11
C GLU A 134 -8.13 -8.79 11.62
N GLU A 135 -7.83 -9.77 12.47
CA GLU A 135 -7.75 -9.61 13.94
C GLU A 135 -6.68 -8.59 14.36
N GLN A 136 -5.62 -8.46 13.58
CA GLN A 136 -4.58 -7.43 13.78
C GLN A 136 -5.00 -6.06 13.28
N GLY A 137 -6.19 -5.92 12.70
CA GLY A 137 -6.77 -4.67 12.20
C GLY A 137 -6.33 -4.32 10.79
N PHE A 138 -5.74 -5.24 10.03
CA PHE A 138 -5.37 -5.00 8.64
C PHE A 138 -6.58 -5.13 7.71
N ILE A 139 -6.56 -4.37 6.64
CA ILE A 139 -7.67 -4.22 5.71
C ILE A 139 -7.41 -5.08 4.49
N LYS A 140 -8.19 -6.15 4.29
CA LYS A 140 -8.14 -6.96 3.08
C LYS A 140 -8.75 -6.20 1.92
N ILE A 141 -7.98 -6.02 0.84
CA ILE A 141 -8.40 -5.22 -0.32
C ILE A 141 -8.51 -6.01 -1.61
N GLY A 142 -8.00 -7.24 -1.69
CA GLY A 142 -8.02 -8.01 -2.91
C GLY A 142 -7.26 -9.32 -2.86
N LEU A 143 -6.97 -9.84 -4.06
CA LEU A 143 -6.30 -11.12 -4.26
C LEU A 143 -5.25 -11.02 -5.37
N ILE A 144 -4.17 -11.78 -5.24
CA ILE A 144 -3.18 -12.01 -6.29
C ILE A 144 -3.73 -13.01 -7.33
N THR A 145 -3.56 -12.67 -8.61
CA THR A 145 -4.05 -13.45 -9.74
C THR A 145 -2.91 -13.93 -10.64
N ASP A 146 -3.24 -14.84 -11.57
CA ASP A 146 -2.34 -15.37 -12.60
C ASP A 146 -2.17 -14.42 -13.82
N LYS A 147 -2.89 -13.30 -13.87
CA LYS A 147 -2.84 -12.32 -14.95
C LYS A 147 -1.59 -11.44 -14.86
N VAL A 148 -0.43 -11.96 -15.22
CA VAL A 148 0.87 -11.29 -15.08
C VAL A 148 0.84 -9.84 -15.57
N GLY A 149 1.28 -8.92 -14.70
CA GLY A 149 1.39 -7.50 -15.00
C GLY A 149 0.06 -6.73 -15.05
N LYS A 150 -1.08 -7.38 -14.76
CA LYS A 150 -2.40 -6.76 -14.78
C LYS A 150 -2.91 -6.52 -13.36
N VAL A 151 -3.13 -5.27 -12.99
CA VAL A 151 -3.79 -4.89 -11.74
C VAL A 151 -5.17 -4.33 -12.09
N GLU A 152 -6.22 -5.02 -11.70
CA GLU A 152 -7.60 -4.63 -11.94
C GLU A 152 -8.22 -4.03 -10.69
N PHE A 153 -8.82 -2.86 -10.82
CA PHE A 153 -9.55 -2.20 -9.74
C PHE A 153 -11.06 -2.26 -10.03
N LYS A 154 -11.83 -2.66 -9.01
CA LYS A 154 -13.28 -2.77 -9.10
C LYS A 154 -13.95 -1.97 -7.99
N LYS A 155 -14.98 -1.21 -8.37
CA LYS A 155 -15.90 -0.53 -7.44
C LYS A 155 -17.32 -0.96 -7.76
N ASN A 156 -18.08 -1.38 -6.75
CA ASN A 156 -19.42 -1.95 -6.94
C ASN A 156 -19.44 -3.06 -8.04
N ASN A 157 -18.42 -3.93 -8.03
CA ASN A 157 -18.20 -5.01 -9.01
C ASN A 157 -17.99 -4.55 -10.48
N LYS A 158 -17.76 -3.26 -10.73
CA LYS A 158 -17.44 -2.72 -12.05
C LYS A 158 -15.99 -2.30 -12.12
N SER A 159 -15.31 -2.65 -13.21
CA SER A 159 -13.93 -2.19 -13.43
C SER A 159 -13.88 -0.68 -13.52
N ILE A 160 -12.90 -0.10 -12.88
CA ILE A 160 -12.60 1.33 -12.92
C ILE A 160 -11.14 1.54 -13.34
N ASN A 161 -10.90 2.66 -14.01
CA ASN A 161 -9.57 3.09 -14.39
C ASN A 161 -9.28 4.44 -13.75
N PHE A 162 -8.03 4.64 -13.37
CA PHE A 162 -7.54 5.89 -12.79
C PHE A 162 -6.80 6.70 -13.86
N LYS A 163 -6.73 8.02 -13.67
CA LYS A 163 -6.07 8.93 -14.62
C LYS A 163 -4.55 8.91 -14.53
N THR A 164 -4.02 8.46 -13.39
CA THR A 164 -2.59 8.34 -13.12
C THR A 164 -2.32 7.07 -12.37
N ASP A 165 -1.14 6.51 -12.57
CA ASP A 165 -0.70 5.28 -11.90
C ASP A 165 0.01 5.56 -10.57
N GLY A 166 0.38 6.82 -10.31
CA GLY A 166 1.10 7.22 -9.10
C GLY A 166 2.01 8.42 -9.33
N TRP A 167 2.79 8.76 -8.31
CA TRP A 167 3.79 9.83 -8.41
C TRP A 167 4.99 9.40 -9.26
N ASP A 168 5.40 10.26 -10.18
CA ASP A 168 6.67 10.13 -10.91
C ASP A 168 7.50 11.42 -10.73
N SER A 169 8.76 11.27 -10.31
CA SER A 169 9.66 12.40 -10.09
C SER A 169 10.21 13.00 -11.40
N PHE A 170 9.92 12.38 -12.54
CA PHE A 170 10.44 12.76 -13.86
C PHE A 170 9.35 13.18 -14.86
N GLU A 171 8.09 13.25 -14.42
CA GLU A 171 6.96 13.79 -15.18
C GLU A 171 6.55 15.21 -14.75
#